data_853185e171357260a98179e27928327e
#
_entry.id   853185e171357260a98179e27928327e
#
_cell.length_a   1.000
_cell.length_b   1.000
_cell.length_c   1.000
_cell.angle_alpha   90.00
_cell.angle_beta   90.00
_cell.angle_gamma   90.00
#
_symmetry.space_group_name_H-M   'P 1'
#
loop_
_entity.id
_entity.type
_entity.pdbx_description
1 polymer ?
#
loop_
_entity_poly.entity_id
_entity_poly.type
_entity_poly.pdbx_seq_one_letter_code
_entity_poly.pdbx_strand_id
1 'polypeptide(L)'
;LQKVAASPALTLALAHGRNFGAGVDLFGACRLRVAAPDASFRMPGLKFGLVLGTRRFAALVGARTAHDVLLHTRAFSAEAALEMGFATRLAQPEQWDSVAAAALASVRELDAATRARLHAVLGGLESDTDLADLVRSAAAPGLKDRIRAYLNP
;
A
#
# COMPACT_ATOMS: atom_id res chain seq x y z
N LEU A 1 -5.82 6.60 -4.89
CA LEU A 1 -4.87 5.46 -4.86
C LEU A 1 -4.38 5.11 -6.26
N GLN A 2 -5.27 4.85 -7.22
CA GLN A 2 -4.91 4.44 -8.57
C GLN A 2 -4.02 5.45 -9.29
N LYS A 3 -4.34 6.76 -9.20
CA LYS A 3 -3.49 7.82 -9.79
C LYS A 3 -2.08 7.85 -9.21
N VAL A 4 -1.90 7.50 -7.93
CA VAL A 4 -0.57 7.38 -7.31
C VAL A 4 0.16 6.16 -7.85
N ALA A 5 -0.51 5.00 -7.86
CA ALA A 5 0.08 3.75 -8.33
C ALA A 5 0.45 3.78 -9.81
N ALA A 6 -0.37 4.44 -10.65
CA ALA A 6 -0.13 4.60 -12.07
C ALA A 6 0.75 5.82 -12.43
N SER A 7 1.23 6.57 -11.44
CA SER A 7 2.05 7.76 -11.69
C SER A 7 3.35 7.40 -12.42
N PRO A 8 3.74 8.14 -13.48
CA PRO A 8 5.04 7.99 -14.11
C PRO A 8 6.19 8.54 -13.24
N ALA A 9 5.86 9.31 -12.20
CA ALA A 9 6.84 9.82 -11.27
C ALA A 9 7.26 8.74 -10.26
N LEU A 10 8.46 8.90 -9.68
CA LEU A 10 8.83 8.15 -8.49
C LEU A 10 7.99 8.65 -7.31
N THR A 11 7.29 7.74 -6.67
CA THR A 11 6.48 8.03 -5.49
C THR A 11 7.15 7.46 -4.24
N LEU A 12 7.26 8.27 -3.19
CA LEU A 12 7.83 7.91 -1.91
C LEU A 12 6.75 8.04 -0.82
N ALA A 13 6.57 7.00 -0.03
CA ALA A 13 5.77 7.04 1.19
C ALA A 13 6.67 6.85 2.42
N LEU A 14 6.42 7.66 3.43
CA LEU A 14 7.08 7.63 4.73
C LEU A 14 6.00 7.31 5.78
N ALA A 15 6.11 6.17 6.46
CA ALA A 15 5.13 5.71 7.44
C ALA A 15 5.72 5.66 8.84
N HIS A 16 4.98 6.13 9.84
CA HIS A 16 5.30 6.00 11.26
C HIS A 16 4.04 5.68 12.06
N GLY A 17 4.21 5.20 13.29
CA GLY A 17 3.09 4.92 14.18
C GLY A 17 2.07 3.95 13.57
N ARG A 18 0.78 4.20 13.77
CA ARG A 18 -0.31 3.31 13.36
C ARG A 18 -0.88 3.68 11.99
N ASN A 19 -0.70 2.80 11.01
CA ASN A 19 -1.24 2.93 9.66
C ASN A 19 -2.45 2.00 9.47
N PHE A 20 -3.60 2.56 9.06
CA PHE A 20 -4.87 1.84 9.02
C PHE A 20 -5.59 1.97 7.68
N GLY A 21 -6.17 0.86 7.22
CA GLY A 21 -7.09 0.82 6.07
C GLY A 21 -6.50 1.50 4.84
N ALA A 22 -7.18 2.50 4.29
CA ALA A 22 -6.75 3.23 3.09
C ALA A 22 -5.37 3.90 3.20
N GLY A 23 -4.89 4.20 4.42
CA GLY A 23 -3.52 4.66 4.65
C GLY A 23 -2.49 3.59 4.28
N VAL A 24 -2.76 2.33 4.61
CA VAL A 24 -1.91 1.19 4.21
C VAL A 24 -1.96 1.00 2.69
N ASP A 25 -3.13 1.14 2.08
CA ASP A 25 -3.28 1.06 0.63
C ASP A 25 -2.53 2.18 -0.09
N LEU A 26 -2.51 3.40 0.49
CA LEU A 26 -1.74 4.53 -0.03
C LEU A 26 -0.24 4.27 0.06
N PHE A 27 0.23 3.75 1.19
CA PHE A 27 1.62 3.32 1.35
C PHE A 27 2.00 2.28 0.29
N GLY A 28 1.17 1.23 0.13
CA GLY A 28 1.36 0.20 -0.89
C GLY A 28 1.28 0.68 -2.34
N ALA A 29 0.63 1.84 -2.59
CA ALA A 29 0.56 2.44 -3.91
C ALA A 29 1.84 3.17 -4.32
N CYS A 30 2.72 3.49 -3.36
CA CYS A 30 3.99 4.15 -3.63
C CYS A 30 5.09 3.15 -4.01
N ARG A 31 6.07 3.61 -4.81
CA ARG A 31 7.17 2.77 -5.29
C ARG A 31 8.25 2.59 -4.23
N LEU A 32 8.64 3.66 -3.56
CA LEU A 32 9.49 3.61 -2.38
C LEU A 32 8.61 3.71 -1.14
N ARG A 33 8.72 2.74 -0.27
CA ARG A 33 7.89 2.57 0.92
C ARG A 33 8.80 2.41 2.12
N VAL A 34 9.00 3.50 2.83
CA VAL A 34 9.91 3.56 3.97
C VAL A 34 9.09 3.63 5.26
N ALA A 35 9.35 2.73 6.17
CA ALA A 35 8.67 2.67 7.46
C ALA A 35 9.65 3.02 8.58
N ALA A 36 9.20 3.81 9.55
CA ALA A 36 9.89 3.94 10.82
C ALA A 36 9.75 2.65 11.63
N PRO A 37 10.70 2.32 12.52
CA PRO A 37 10.64 1.08 13.30
C PRO A 37 9.39 0.94 14.18
N ASP A 38 8.78 2.06 14.59
CA ASP A 38 7.53 2.10 15.35
C ASP A 38 6.27 1.91 14.49
N ALA A 39 6.42 1.86 13.17
CA ALA A 39 5.29 1.73 12.28
C ALA A 39 4.60 0.37 12.39
N SER A 40 3.28 0.40 12.37
CA SER A 40 2.44 -0.78 12.29
C SER A 40 1.34 -0.58 11.24
N PHE A 41 0.92 -1.67 10.62
CA PHE A 41 -0.02 -1.67 9.50
C PHE A 41 -1.18 -2.61 9.77
N ARG A 42 -2.39 -2.21 9.41
CA ARG A 42 -3.58 -3.06 9.49
C ARG A 42 -4.60 -2.70 8.42
N MET A 43 -5.15 -3.71 7.75
CA MET A 43 -6.12 -3.57 6.65
C MET A 43 -7.47 -4.22 7.02
N PRO A 44 -8.34 -3.56 7.82
CA PRO A 44 -9.57 -4.16 8.33
C PRO A 44 -10.73 -4.13 7.33
N GLY A 45 -10.57 -3.59 6.13
CA GLY A 45 -11.64 -3.36 5.15
C GLY A 45 -12.52 -4.58 4.87
N LEU A 46 -11.93 -5.78 4.82
CA LEU A 46 -12.65 -7.02 4.58
C LEU A 46 -13.64 -7.38 5.71
N LYS A 47 -13.41 -6.93 6.96
CA LYS A 47 -14.35 -7.17 8.08
C LYS A 47 -15.72 -6.53 7.86
N PHE A 48 -15.77 -5.47 7.08
CA PHE A 48 -17.03 -4.82 6.70
C PHE A 48 -17.31 -4.93 5.19
N GLY A 49 -16.61 -5.83 4.51
CA GLY A 49 -16.89 -6.22 3.13
C GLY A 49 -16.33 -5.26 2.07
N LEU A 50 -15.37 -4.39 2.42
CA LEU A 50 -14.68 -3.57 1.44
C LEU A 50 -13.45 -4.28 0.89
N VAL A 51 -13.35 -4.34 -0.44
CA VAL A 51 -12.18 -4.83 -1.17
C VAL A 51 -11.45 -3.62 -1.76
N LEU A 52 -10.36 -3.20 -1.13
CA LEU A 52 -9.51 -2.09 -1.56
C LEU A 52 -8.04 -2.52 -1.45
N GLY A 53 -7.24 -2.24 -2.47
CA GLY A 53 -5.80 -2.51 -2.46
C GLY A 53 -5.37 -3.97 -2.35
N THR A 54 -6.32 -4.90 -2.26
CA THR A 54 -6.08 -6.34 -2.02
C THR A 54 -5.14 -6.95 -3.07
N ARG A 55 -5.39 -6.68 -4.35
CA ARG A 55 -4.60 -7.20 -5.47
C ARG A 55 -3.18 -6.62 -5.46
N ARG A 56 -3.06 -5.32 -5.18
CA ARG A 56 -1.75 -4.65 -5.06
C ARG A 56 -0.96 -5.17 -3.87
N PHE A 57 -1.61 -5.35 -2.73
CA PHE A 57 -0.96 -5.96 -1.56
C PHE A 57 -0.44 -7.37 -1.91
N ALA A 58 -1.26 -8.21 -2.55
CA ALA A 58 -0.85 -9.54 -3.00
C ALA A 58 0.31 -9.51 -4.01
N ALA A 59 0.35 -8.52 -4.90
CA ALA A 59 1.47 -8.36 -5.83
C ALA A 59 2.78 -7.98 -5.15
N LEU A 60 2.71 -7.29 -3.99
CA LEU A 60 3.90 -6.89 -3.23
C LEU A 60 4.42 -8.00 -2.32
N VAL A 61 3.52 -8.74 -1.64
CA VAL A 61 3.90 -9.69 -0.58
C VAL A 61 3.70 -11.16 -0.98
N GLY A 62 3.20 -11.40 -2.17
CA GLY A 62 2.79 -12.72 -2.64
C GLY A 62 1.40 -13.13 -2.18
N ALA A 63 0.71 -13.94 -2.97
CA ALA A 63 -0.69 -14.32 -2.75
C ALA A 63 -0.92 -15.04 -1.40
N ARG A 64 0.00 -15.92 -1.01
CA ARG A 64 -0.09 -16.68 0.25
C ARG A 64 -0.06 -15.76 1.48
N THR A 65 0.91 -14.86 1.54
CA THR A 65 1.07 -13.89 2.64
C THR A 65 -0.10 -12.92 2.67
N ALA A 66 -0.53 -12.44 1.49
CA ALA A 66 -1.68 -11.56 1.39
C ALA A 66 -2.96 -12.22 1.90
N HIS A 67 -3.20 -13.49 1.52
CA HIS A 67 -4.36 -14.24 1.99
C HIS A 67 -4.36 -14.36 3.53
N ASP A 68 -3.23 -14.74 4.14
CA ASP A 68 -3.12 -14.87 5.59
C ASP A 68 -3.36 -13.54 6.32
N VAL A 69 -2.69 -12.46 5.90
CA VAL A 69 -2.82 -11.14 6.52
C VAL A 69 -4.24 -10.59 6.39
N LEU A 70 -4.82 -10.68 5.20
CA LEU A 70 -6.11 -10.06 4.89
C LEU A 70 -7.29 -10.85 5.46
N LEU A 71 -7.28 -12.19 5.37
CA LEU A 71 -8.33 -13.04 5.92
C LEU A 71 -8.50 -12.82 7.43
N HIS A 72 -7.38 -12.76 8.16
CA HIS A 72 -7.39 -12.55 9.60
C HIS A 72 -7.38 -11.08 10.01
N THR A 73 -7.27 -10.15 9.04
CA THR A 73 -7.10 -8.71 9.27
C THR A 73 -6.02 -8.41 10.33
N ARG A 74 -4.94 -9.19 10.27
CA ARG A 74 -3.84 -9.15 11.23
C ARG A 74 -3.05 -7.85 11.09
N ALA A 75 -2.69 -7.24 12.20
CA ALA A 75 -1.70 -6.18 12.21
C ALA A 75 -0.29 -6.77 12.02
N PHE A 76 0.59 -6.02 11.37
CA PHE A 76 1.98 -6.40 11.19
C PHE A 76 2.90 -5.20 11.45
N SER A 77 4.11 -5.47 11.92
CA SER A 77 5.12 -4.45 12.27
C SER A 77 5.88 -3.95 11.04
N ALA A 78 6.73 -2.95 11.25
CA ALA A 78 7.63 -2.43 10.23
C ALA A 78 8.64 -3.50 9.75
N GLU A 79 9.18 -4.32 10.67
CA GLU A 79 10.10 -5.42 10.35
C GLU A 79 9.40 -6.47 9.49
N ALA A 80 8.20 -6.91 9.89
CA ALA A 80 7.44 -7.86 9.10
C ALA A 80 7.07 -7.28 7.72
N ALA A 81 6.78 -5.98 7.65
CA ALA A 81 6.55 -5.29 6.38
C ALA A 81 7.78 -5.32 5.47
N LEU A 82 8.98 -5.16 6.03
CA LEU A 82 10.23 -5.27 5.28
C LEU A 82 10.48 -6.71 4.82
N GLU A 83 10.36 -7.69 5.72
CA GLU A 83 10.58 -9.12 5.42
C GLU A 83 9.69 -9.62 4.28
N MET A 84 8.41 -9.23 4.28
CA MET A 84 7.49 -9.65 3.22
C MET A 84 7.55 -8.77 1.95
N GLY A 85 8.42 -7.77 1.88
CA GLY A 85 8.56 -6.87 0.73
C GLY A 85 7.48 -5.79 0.63
N PHE A 86 6.62 -5.63 1.64
CA PHE A 86 5.65 -4.55 1.69
C PHE A 86 6.32 -3.20 1.93
N ALA A 87 7.27 -3.09 2.85
CA ALA A 87 8.19 -1.96 2.95
C ALA A 87 9.45 -2.21 2.12
N THR A 88 10.05 -1.17 1.55
CA THR A 88 11.29 -1.26 0.79
C THR A 88 12.52 -0.97 1.67
N ARG A 89 12.30 -0.29 2.79
CA ARG A 89 13.38 0.12 3.72
C ARG A 89 12.78 0.49 5.08
N LEU A 90 13.57 0.31 6.15
CA LEU A 90 13.34 0.94 7.45
C LEU A 90 14.26 2.15 7.60
N ALA A 91 13.74 3.24 8.16
CA ALA A 91 14.51 4.44 8.52
C ALA A 91 13.81 5.21 9.62
N GLN A 92 14.58 5.70 10.58
CA GLN A 92 14.07 6.61 11.62
C GLN A 92 13.60 7.94 10.98
N PRO A 93 12.61 8.63 11.59
CA PRO A 93 12.11 9.92 11.07
C PRO A 93 13.21 10.96 10.84
N GLU A 94 14.23 10.98 11.68
CA GLU A 94 15.39 11.88 11.56
C GLU A 94 16.23 11.65 10.28
N GLN A 95 16.06 10.49 9.66
CA GLN A 95 16.75 10.11 8.42
C GLN A 95 15.94 10.42 7.16
N TRP A 96 14.69 10.87 7.29
CA TRP A 96 13.77 10.99 6.15
C TRP A 96 14.21 12.01 5.11
N ASP A 97 14.83 13.11 5.52
CA ASP A 97 15.39 14.08 4.58
C ASP A 97 16.49 13.45 3.71
N SER A 98 17.35 12.63 4.31
CA SER A 98 18.40 11.92 3.57
C SER A 98 17.81 10.84 2.65
N VAL A 99 16.75 10.17 3.08
CA VAL A 99 16.00 9.19 2.26
C VAL A 99 15.37 9.88 1.05
N ALA A 100 14.72 11.01 1.25
CA ALA A 100 14.11 11.79 0.18
C ALA A 100 15.17 12.32 -0.81
N ALA A 101 16.30 12.80 -0.31
CA ALA A 101 17.43 13.25 -1.13
C ALA A 101 17.98 12.10 -1.99
N ALA A 102 18.17 10.91 -1.42
CA ALA A 102 18.62 9.72 -2.15
C ALA A 102 17.61 9.28 -3.21
N ALA A 103 16.30 9.31 -2.89
CA ALA A 103 15.24 9.03 -3.85
C ALA A 103 15.24 10.04 -5.01
N LEU A 104 15.43 11.32 -4.73
CA LEU A 104 15.53 12.36 -5.74
C LEU A 104 16.79 12.19 -6.61
N ALA A 105 17.90 11.79 -6.04
CA ALA A 105 19.13 11.49 -6.80
C ALA A 105 18.89 10.31 -7.75
N SER A 106 18.24 9.23 -7.32
CA SER A 106 17.96 8.06 -8.16
C SER A 106 17.04 8.37 -9.35
N VAL A 107 16.18 9.39 -9.25
CA VAL A 107 15.34 9.84 -10.38
C VAL A 107 16.18 10.36 -11.55
N ARG A 108 17.38 10.84 -11.28
CA ARG A 108 18.28 11.43 -12.30
C ARG A 108 19.10 10.38 -13.05
N GLU A 109 19.11 9.14 -12.60
CA GLU A 109 19.83 8.01 -13.24
C GLU A 109 19.21 7.64 -14.61
N LEU A 110 17.90 7.85 -14.76
CA LEU A 110 17.17 7.55 -15.99
C LEU A 110 16.43 8.81 -16.48
N ASP A 111 16.36 8.98 -17.79
CA ASP A 111 15.49 10.00 -18.37
C ASP A 111 14.01 9.71 -18.07
N ALA A 112 13.17 10.75 -18.17
CA ALA A 112 11.76 10.66 -17.80
C ALA A 112 10.97 9.63 -18.64
N ALA A 113 11.29 9.46 -19.91
CA ALA A 113 10.59 8.53 -20.78
C ALA A 113 10.95 7.08 -20.47
N THR A 114 12.23 6.79 -20.22
CA THR A 114 12.72 5.47 -19.83
C THR A 114 12.14 5.07 -18.48
N ARG A 115 12.13 5.98 -17.52
CA ARG A 115 11.52 5.73 -16.19
C ARG A 115 10.01 5.48 -16.30
N ALA A 116 9.29 6.26 -17.11
CA ALA A 116 7.86 6.04 -17.34
C ALA A 116 7.59 4.66 -17.96
N ARG A 117 8.41 4.21 -18.92
CA ARG A 117 8.31 2.87 -19.51
C ARG A 117 8.59 1.78 -18.49
N LEU A 118 9.65 1.91 -17.69
CA LEU A 118 9.95 0.97 -16.59
C LEU A 118 8.75 0.84 -15.65
N HIS A 119 8.17 1.96 -15.25
CA HIS A 119 7.01 1.97 -14.36
C HIS A 119 5.77 1.36 -15.01
N ALA A 120 5.54 1.58 -16.30
CA ALA A 120 4.42 0.97 -17.02
C ALA A 120 4.55 -0.56 -17.12
N VAL A 121 5.76 -1.04 -17.40
CA VAL A 121 6.01 -2.50 -17.51
C VAL A 121 5.92 -3.20 -16.16
N LEU A 122 6.52 -2.63 -15.10
CA LEU A 122 6.51 -3.23 -13.75
C LEU A 122 5.22 -2.95 -12.97
N GLY A 123 4.50 -1.88 -13.34
CA GLY A 123 3.29 -1.44 -12.65
C GLY A 123 2.00 -2.13 -13.06
N GLY A 124 2.04 -3.14 -13.91
CA GLY A 124 0.95 -3.84 -14.64
C GLY A 124 -0.27 -4.33 -13.84
N LEU A 125 -0.57 -3.71 -12.71
CA LEU A 125 -1.81 -3.96 -11.95
C LEU A 125 -2.96 -3.25 -12.65
N GLU A 126 -3.96 -4.00 -13.03
CA GLU A 126 -5.18 -3.56 -13.70
C GLU A 126 -5.97 -2.59 -12.81
N SER A 127 -5.71 -1.28 -12.94
CA SER A 127 -6.32 -0.23 -12.12
C SER A 127 -7.85 -0.24 -12.19
N ASP A 128 -8.42 -0.60 -13.36
CA ASP A 128 -9.86 -0.61 -13.58
C ASP A 128 -10.54 -1.79 -12.88
N THR A 129 -9.88 -2.95 -12.82
CA THR A 129 -10.37 -4.11 -12.07
C THR A 129 -10.38 -3.83 -10.56
N ASP A 130 -9.35 -3.19 -10.02
CA ASP A 130 -9.30 -2.78 -8.62
C ASP A 130 -10.41 -1.79 -8.26
N LEU A 131 -10.69 -0.83 -9.15
CA LEU A 131 -11.79 0.12 -8.96
C LEU A 131 -13.15 -0.58 -9.01
N ALA A 132 -13.35 -1.48 -9.96
CA ALA A 132 -14.57 -2.25 -10.10
C ALA A 132 -14.85 -3.10 -8.85
N ASP A 133 -13.84 -3.76 -8.30
CA ASP A 133 -13.95 -4.58 -7.09
C ASP A 133 -14.29 -3.72 -5.86
N LEU A 134 -13.65 -2.54 -5.72
CA LEU A 134 -14.00 -1.59 -4.67
C LEU A 134 -15.45 -1.12 -4.80
N VAL A 135 -15.86 -0.68 -5.98
CA VAL A 135 -17.23 -0.18 -6.22
C VAL A 135 -18.27 -1.27 -5.95
N ARG A 136 -18.06 -2.49 -6.44
CA ARG A 136 -18.97 -3.61 -6.19
C ARG A 136 -19.07 -3.92 -4.69
N SER A 137 -17.96 -3.97 -3.98
CA SER A 137 -17.92 -4.27 -2.55
C SER A 137 -18.56 -3.16 -1.72
N ALA A 138 -18.36 -1.90 -2.09
CA ALA A 138 -18.96 -0.74 -1.42
C ALA A 138 -20.47 -0.61 -1.72
N ALA A 139 -20.91 -1.00 -2.92
CA ALA A 139 -22.32 -0.98 -3.31
C ALA A 139 -23.13 -2.15 -2.71
N ALA A 140 -22.48 -3.15 -2.14
CA ALA A 140 -23.17 -4.28 -1.49
C ALA A 140 -24.09 -3.80 -0.35
N PRO A 141 -25.34 -4.28 -0.26
CA PRO A 141 -26.30 -3.86 0.76
C PRO A 141 -25.75 -4.01 2.18
N GLY A 142 -26.13 -3.12 3.09
CA GLY A 142 -25.79 -3.19 4.51
C GLY A 142 -24.35 -2.75 4.87
N LEU A 143 -23.61 -2.06 4.00
CA LEU A 143 -22.27 -1.57 4.30
C LEU A 143 -22.22 -0.72 5.58
N LYS A 144 -23.18 0.20 5.76
CA LYS A 144 -23.24 1.06 6.96
C LYS A 144 -23.41 0.23 8.24
N ASP A 145 -24.20 -0.82 8.20
CA ASP A 145 -24.46 -1.67 9.36
C ASP A 145 -23.26 -2.53 9.69
N ARG A 146 -22.54 -3.05 8.68
CA ARG A 146 -21.27 -3.76 8.87
C ARG A 146 -20.20 -2.85 9.48
N ILE A 147 -20.12 -1.59 9.05
CA ILE A 147 -19.19 -0.62 9.63
C ILE A 147 -19.57 -0.32 11.08
N ARG A 148 -20.87 -0.10 11.38
CA ARG A 148 -21.34 0.12 12.76
C ARG A 148 -21.00 -1.06 13.68
N ALA A 149 -21.27 -2.28 13.22
CA ALA A 149 -20.94 -3.50 13.97
C ALA A 149 -19.42 -3.66 14.20
N TYR A 150 -18.60 -3.23 13.26
CA TYR A 150 -17.14 -3.24 13.42
C TYR A 150 -16.65 -2.19 14.45
N LEU A 151 -17.29 -1.02 14.51
CA LEU A 151 -16.92 0.07 15.43
C LEU A 151 -17.44 -0.17 16.85
N ASN A 152 -18.51 -0.94 17.00
CA ASN A 152 -19.17 -1.27 18.28
C ASN A 152 -19.29 -2.81 18.41
N PRO A 153 -18.16 -3.50 18.65
CA PRO A 153 -18.13 -4.97 18.73
C PRO A 153 -18.81 -5.52 19.98
#